data_6498416cc3aa99318732d319a9e3f6e7
#
_entry.id   6498416cc3aa99318732d319a9e3f6e7
#
_cell.length_a   1.000
_cell.length_b   1.000
_cell.length_c   1.000
_cell.angle_alpha   90.00
_cell.angle_beta   90.00
_cell.angle_gamma   90.00
#
_symmetry.space_group_name_H-M   'P 1'
#
loop_
_entity.id
_entity.type
_entity.pdbx_description
1 polymer ?
#
loop_
_entity_poly.entity_id
_entity_poly.type
_entity_poly.pdbx_seq_one_letter_code
_entity_poly.pdbx_strand_id
1 'polypeptide(L)'
;SGISTMASGATTCYKKKTCSEGGYYASIPADMECTPFTYNDKTCYKDCKKIEYFTIDGKICDADSSQCHSGSITTDQVDNNTMAVFNPTLPYRIKKGETLSNLEAMIPNGIKWEFSHWELQSGSGSFGSTTSALTTFTPNSDVYIIAYVKEAYSCSNNASDLQARINKFNSMIKYAFCDAGCSIPKEHTCNCGSDRERLLKDVDTHNSRCPDNRVGNPELCPQVGLCKPGGLGACYSCLK
;
A
#
# COMPACT_ATOMS: atom_id res chain seq x y z
N SER A 1 96.97 12.52 21.47
CA SER A 1 95.90 12.93 20.58
C SER A 1 95.37 11.73 19.83
N GLY A 2 94.39 11.06 20.29
CA GLY A 2 93.72 9.97 19.65
C GLY A 2 92.50 10.49 18.87
N ILE A 3 92.62 10.56 17.56
CA ILE A 3 91.50 10.83 16.70
C ILE A 3 90.77 9.49 16.50
N SER A 4 89.66 9.37 17.20
CA SER A 4 88.73 8.29 17.00
C SER A 4 87.91 8.60 15.77
N THR A 5 88.27 7.93 14.69
CA THR A 5 87.45 7.94 13.49
C THR A 5 86.22 7.13 13.76
N MET A 6 85.11 7.82 14.05
CA MET A 6 83.83 7.18 13.96
C MET A 6 83.57 6.74 12.52
N ALA A 7 83.45 5.44 12.35
CA ALA A 7 82.95 4.90 11.12
C ALA A 7 81.52 5.38 10.98
N SER A 8 81.32 6.29 10.07
CA SER A 8 79.96 6.72 9.67
C SER A 8 79.28 5.53 8.98
N GLY A 9 78.60 4.74 9.79
CA GLY A 9 77.64 3.82 9.27
C GLY A 9 76.53 4.65 8.67
N ALA A 10 76.55 4.77 7.35
CA ALA A 10 75.43 5.41 6.63
C ALA A 10 74.18 4.58 6.90
N THR A 11 73.43 4.95 7.93
CA THR A 11 72.08 4.43 8.16
C THR A 11 71.25 4.98 7.06
N THR A 12 71.06 4.19 6.00
CA THR A 12 70.17 4.54 4.90
C THR A 12 68.78 4.55 5.49
N CYS A 13 68.27 5.71 5.87
CA CYS A 13 66.88 5.89 6.33
C CYS A 13 65.96 5.73 5.15
N TYR A 14 65.40 4.55 4.98
CA TYR A 14 64.35 4.35 4.01
C TYR A 14 63.09 5.01 4.53
N LYS A 15 62.64 6.08 3.89
CA LYS A 15 61.30 6.66 4.16
C LYS A 15 60.25 5.59 3.81
N LYS A 16 59.44 5.19 4.77
CA LYS A 16 58.34 4.29 4.50
C LYS A 16 57.43 4.90 3.43
N LYS A 17 57.23 4.20 2.33
CA LYS A 17 56.30 4.64 1.25
C LYS A 17 54.88 4.82 1.79
N THR A 18 54.20 5.82 1.29
CA THR A 18 52.75 5.99 1.51
C THR A 18 51.95 5.01 0.66
N CYS A 19 50.67 4.86 0.93
CA CYS A 19 49.79 4.01 0.11
C CYS A 19 49.86 4.40 -1.37
N SER A 20 49.76 5.71 -1.67
CA SER A 20 49.81 6.22 -3.06
C SER A 20 51.17 5.96 -3.76
N GLU A 21 52.29 6.08 -3.06
CA GLU A 21 53.63 5.76 -3.58
C GLU A 21 53.79 4.25 -3.82
N GLY A 22 52.99 3.41 -3.16
CA GLY A 22 52.90 1.97 -3.38
C GLY A 22 51.91 1.58 -4.49
N GLY A 23 51.20 2.54 -5.08
CA GLY A 23 50.17 2.27 -6.08
C GLY A 23 48.83 1.85 -5.50
N TYR A 24 48.59 2.14 -4.21
CA TYR A 24 47.38 1.78 -3.49
C TYR A 24 46.61 3.04 -3.06
N TYR A 25 45.32 2.87 -2.72
CA TYR A 25 44.50 3.96 -2.20
C TYR A 25 44.77 4.17 -0.71
N ALA A 26 44.83 5.42 -0.28
CA ALA A 26 44.93 5.78 1.14
C ALA A 26 43.57 5.83 1.84
N SER A 27 42.52 5.93 1.06
CA SER A 27 41.10 5.88 1.48
C SER A 27 40.26 5.20 0.41
N ILE A 28 39.12 4.68 0.74
CA ILE A 28 38.19 4.07 -0.22
C ILE A 28 37.61 5.20 -1.11
N PRO A 29 37.79 5.16 -2.45
CA PRO A 29 37.17 6.12 -3.34
C PRO A 29 35.63 6.02 -3.25
N ALA A 30 34.93 7.11 -3.56
CA ALA A 30 33.48 7.10 -3.61
C ALA A 30 32.96 6.03 -4.58
N ASP A 31 31.86 5.38 -4.21
CA ASP A 31 31.20 4.32 -4.98
C ASP A 31 32.11 3.12 -5.34
N MET A 32 33.14 2.87 -4.53
CA MET A 32 34.01 1.70 -4.68
C MET A 32 34.04 0.85 -3.41
N GLU A 33 34.15 -0.45 -3.60
CA GLU A 33 34.45 -1.43 -2.57
C GLU A 33 35.88 -1.93 -2.76
N CYS A 34 36.68 -1.80 -1.71
CA CYS A 34 38.14 -2.12 -1.80
C CYS A 34 38.51 -3.05 -0.65
N THR A 35 39.52 -3.91 -0.92
CA THR A 35 40.08 -4.77 0.12
C THR A 35 41.09 -3.99 0.96
N PRO A 36 40.91 -3.85 2.29
CA PRO A 36 41.87 -3.22 3.15
C PRO A 36 43.06 -4.17 3.40
N PHE A 37 44.27 -3.61 3.53
CA PHE A 37 45.48 -4.33 3.93
C PHE A 37 46.46 -3.38 4.60
N THR A 38 47.43 -3.93 5.33
CA THR A 38 48.49 -3.13 5.97
C THR A 38 49.70 -2.97 5.05
N TYR A 39 50.05 -1.73 4.79
CA TYR A 39 51.29 -1.38 4.03
C TYR A 39 52.07 -0.33 4.81
N ASN A 40 53.32 -0.69 5.19
CA ASN A 40 54.18 0.19 5.98
C ASN A 40 53.54 0.78 7.23
N ASP A 41 52.86 -0.07 8.03
CA ASP A 41 52.12 0.27 9.25
C ASP A 41 50.91 1.21 9.03
N LYS A 42 50.40 1.32 7.81
CA LYS A 42 49.22 2.08 7.46
C LYS A 42 48.19 1.15 6.80
N THR A 43 46.93 1.43 7.05
CA THR A 43 45.84 0.80 6.32
C THR A 43 45.77 1.41 4.93
N CYS A 44 45.91 0.58 3.90
CA CYS A 44 45.79 0.92 2.50
C CYS A 44 44.68 0.03 1.87
N TYR A 45 44.24 0.42 0.69
CA TYR A 45 43.15 -0.26 -0.01
C TYR A 45 43.59 -0.66 -1.43
N LYS A 46 43.20 -1.87 -1.80
CA LYS A 46 43.51 -2.46 -3.14
C LYS A 46 42.26 -3.18 -3.67
N ASP A 47 42.39 -3.70 -4.89
CA ASP A 47 41.34 -4.50 -5.55
C ASP A 47 39.99 -3.80 -5.56
N CYS A 48 40.04 -2.48 -5.79
CA CYS A 48 38.83 -1.63 -5.75
C CYS A 48 37.95 -1.93 -6.97
N LYS A 49 36.67 -2.24 -6.68
CA LYS A 49 35.64 -2.47 -7.68
C LYS A 49 34.56 -1.42 -7.54
N LYS A 50 34.02 -0.95 -8.65
CA LYS A 50 32.87 -0.03 -8.62
C LYS A 50 31.65 -0.73 -8.01
N ILE A 51 31.01 -0.08 -7.07
CA ILE A 51 29.74 -0.55 -6.52
C ILE A 51 28.66 -0.28 -7.56
N GLU A 52 27.94 -1.32 -7.94
CA GLU A 52 26.76 -1.21 -8.78
C GLU A 52 25.52 -1.02 -7.89
N TYR A 53 24.64 -0.14 -8.31
CA TYR A 53 23.39 0.15 -7.62
C TYR A 53 22.24 -0.07 -8.58
N PHE A 54 21.10 -0.49 -8.01
CA PHE A 54 19.80 -0.44 -8.67
C PHE A 54 18.98 0.68 -8.08
N THR A 55 18.10 1.24 -8.91
CA THR A 55 17.10 2.22 -8.49
C THR A 55 15.75 1.54 -8.35
N ILE A 56 15.13 1.73 -7.20
CA ILE A 56 13.74 1.38 -6.94
C ILE A 56 12.96 2.69 -7.04
N ASP A 57 12.08 2.80 -8.03
CA ASP A 57 11.16 3.91 -8.19
C ASP A 57 9.72 3.39 -8.17
N GLY A 58 8.72 4.27 -8.05
CA GLY A 58 7.36 3.80 -7.98
C GLY A 58 6.32 4.87 -7.74
N LYS A 59 5.08 4.42 -7.64
CA LYS A 59 3.90 5.23 -7.38
C LYS A 59 2.92 4.49 -6.50
N ILE A 60 1.97 5.23 -5.92
CA ILE A 60 0.88 4.69 -5.14
C ILE A 60 -0.40 4.93 -5.93
N CYS A 61 -1.21 3.89 -6.11
CA CYS A 61 -2.44 3.92 -6.89
C CYS A 61 -3.62 3.39 -6.08
N ASP A 62 -4.79 3.96 -6.33
CA ASP A 62 -6.04 3.38 -5.90
C ASP A 62 -6.36 2.16 -6.77
N ALA A 63 -6.66 1.03 -6.12
CA ALA A 63 -6.94 -0.24 -6.79
C ALA A 63 -8.30 -0.23 -7.54
N ASP A 64 -9.22 0.63 -7.13
CA ASP A 64 -10.59 0.71 -7.66
C ASP A 64 -10.75 1.85 -8.68
N SER A 65 -9.78 2.75 -8.77
CA SER A 65 -9.77 3.86 -9.71
C SER A 65 -8.41 3.99 -10.40
N SER A 66 -8.31 4.90 -11.38
CA SER A 66 -7.03 5.17 -12.05
C SER A 66 -6.19 6.26 -11.36
N GLN A 67 -6.57 6.69 -10.16
CA GLN A 67 -5.84 7.73 -9.43
C GLN A 67 -4.52 7.19 -8.88
N CYS A 68 -3.45 7.89 -9.18
CA CYS A 68 -2.11 7.56 -8.68
C CYS A 68 -1.38 8.85 -8.29
N HIS A 69 -0.42 8.74 -7.38
CA HIS A 69 0.53 9.80 -7.08
C HIS A 69 1.96 9.26 -6.99
N SER A 70 2.94 10.14 -7.12
CA SER A 70 4.36 9.80 -7.08
C SER A 70 4.77 9.22 -5.73
N GLY A 71 5.71 8.29 -5.74
CA GLY A 71 6.36 7.74 -4.55
C GLY A 71 7.32 8.71 -3.83
N SER A 72 7.52 9.91 -4.36
CA SER A 72 8.39 10.93 -3.76
C SER A 72 7.71 11.78 -2.67
N ILE A 73 6.43 11.55 -2.38
CA ILE A 73 5.71 12.24 -1.31
C ILE A 73 6.26 11.77 0.04
N THR A 74 6.66 12.72 0.88
CA THR A 74 7.18 12.46 2.23
C THR A 74 6.09 12.66 3.30
N THR A 75 6.34 12.18 4.51
CA THR A 75 5.35 12.22 5.60
C THR A 75 4.94 13.63 6.03
N ASP A 76 5.78 14.63 5.81
CA ASP A 76 5.50 16.05 6.07
C ASP A 76 4.68 16.73 4.97
N GLN A 77 4.52 16.06 3.82
CA GLN A 77 3.71 16.53 2.68
C GLN A 77 2.32 15.86 2.61
N VAL A 78 1.98 15.08 3.63
CA VAL A 78 0.70 14.36 3.69
C VAL A 78 -0.47 15.33 3.82
N ASP A 79 -1.45 15.20 2.94
CA ASP A 79 -2.73 15.92 2.96
C ASP A 79 -3.90 14.94 2.94
N ASN A 80 -5.14 15.46 2.90
CA ASN A 80 -6.35 14.64 2.89
C ASN A 80 -6.54 13.79 1.61
N ASN A 81 -5.75 14.06 0.56
CA ASN A 81 -5.79 13.32 -0.70
C ASN A 81 -4.68 12.26 -0.78
N THR A 82 -3.77 12.26 0.17
CA THR A 82 -2.65 11.32 0.20
C THR A 82 -3.13 9.94 0.63
N MET A 83 -3.07 8.99 -0.29
CA MET A 83 -3.50 7.60 -0.05
C MET A 83 -2.52 6.83 0.84
N ALA A 84 -1.22 6.98 0.58
CA ALA A 84 -0.12 6.43 1.34
C ALA A 84 1.18 7.16 0.99
N VAL A 85 2.25 6.88 1.72
CA VAL A 85 3.62 7.32 1.40
C VAL A 85 4.57 6.14 1.47
N PHE A 86 5.66 6.19 0.70
CA PHE A 86 6.68 5.15 0.78
C PHE A 86 7.68 5.39 1.91
N ASN A 87 8.06 4.31 2.56
CA ASN A 87 9.21 4.24 3.44
C ASN A 87 10.13 3.07 2.99
N PRO A 88 11.39 3.34 2.56
CA PRO A 88 11.96 4.67 2.32
C PRO A 88 11.26 5.39 1.16
N THR A 89 11.37 6.73 1.15
CA THR A 89 10.85 7.57 0.05
C THR A 89 11.50 7.16 -1.27
N LEU A 90 10.71 7.07 -2.34
CA LEU A 90 11.19 6.72 -3.67
C LEU A 90 11.46 7.99 -4.51
N PRO A 91 12.44 7.97 -5.44
CA PRO A 91 13.29 6.83 -5.79
C PRO A 91 14.37 6.53 -4.73
N TYR A 92 14.64 5.24 -4.51
CA TYR A 92 15.64 4.75 -3.57
C TYR A 92 16.74 3.97 -4.29
N ARG A 93 18.01 4.19 -3.91
CA ARG A 93 19.15 3.45 -4.47
C ARG A 93 19.60 2.36 -3.51
N ILE A 94 19.74 1.16 -4.00
CA ILE A 94 20.19 -0.01 -3.24
C ILE A 94 21.39 -0.66 -3.95
N LYS A 95 22.36 -1.13 -3.18
CA LYS A 95 23.52 -1.85 -3.74
C LYS A 95 23.05 -3.16 -4.38
N LYS A 96 23.62 -3.47 -5.55
CA LYS A 96 23.33 -4.72 -6.26
C LYS A 96 23.59 -5.94 -5.38
N GLY A 97 22.61 -6.81 -5.31
CA GLY A 97 22.62 -8.02 -4.48
C GLY A 97 22.14 -7.81 -3.05
N GLU A 98 21.82 -6.59 -2.64
CA GLU A 98 21.18 -6.32 -1.34
C GLU A 98 19.66 -6.39 -1.44
N THR A 99 19.04 -6.63 -0.29
CA THR A 99 17.58 -6.65 -0.11
C THR A 99 17.18 -5.46 0.73
N LEU A 100 16.21 -4.70 0.25
CA LEU A 100 15.54 -3.68 1.05
C LEU A 100 14.59 -4.38 2.03
N SER A 101 14.90 -4.33 3.33
CA SER A 101 14.19 -5.08 4.37
C SER A 101 12.94 -4.39 4.90
N ASN A 102 12.77 -3.12 4.59
CA ASN A 102 11.72 -2.26 5.16
C ASN A 102 11.00 -1.41 4.11
N LEU A 103 10.71 -2.01 2.95
CA LEU A 103 9.83 -1.36 1.98
C LEU A 103 8.41 -1.33 2.53
N GLU A 104 7.85 -0.16 2.70
CA GLU A 104 6.53 0.02 3.28
C GLU A 104 5.70 1.05 2.51
N ALA A 105 4.43 0.74 2.31
CA ALA A 105 3.40 1.70 1.94
C ALA A 105 2.69 2.14 3.24
N MET A 106 3.19 3.22 3.85
CA MET A 106 2.62 3.79 5.07
C MET A 106 1.33 4.53 4.77
N ILE A 107 0.23 4.06 5.35
CA ILE A 107 -1.05 4.74 5.28
C ILE A 107 -1.14 5.71 6.45
N PRO A 108 -1.30 7.02 6.21
CA PRO A 108 -1.38 8.00 7.27
C PRO A 108 -2.61 7.77 8.16
N ASN A 109 -2.46 8.06 9.47
CA ASN A 109 -3.55 7.89 10.43
C ASN A 109 -4.76 8.79 10.10
N GLY A 110 -5.96 8.27 10.28
CA GLY A 110 -7.21 9.01 10.07
C GLY A 110 -7.66 9.07 8.61
N ILE A 111 -6.99 8.39 7.71
CA ILE A 111 -7.33 8.34 6.28
C ILE A 111 -8.13 7.07 5.98
N LYS A 112 -9.06 7.18 5.04
CA LYS A 112 -10.00 6.13 4.63
C LYS A 112 -9.40 5.03 3.75
N TRP A 113 -8.09 4.87 3.74
CA TRP A 113 -7.37 3.94 2.88
C TRP A 113 -6.86 2.73 3.64
N GLU A 114 -6.79 1.58 2.98
CA GLU A 114 -6.08 0.39 3.43
C GLU A 114 -5.21 -0.15 2.30
N PHE A 115 -4.10 -0.78 2.66
CA PHE A 115 -3.21 -1.40 1.69
C PHE A 115 -3.89 -2.58 1.00
N SER A 116 -3.71 -2.69 -0.31
CA SER A 116 -4.21 -3.80 -1.11
C SER A 116 -3.10 -4.77 -1.48
N HIS A 117 -2.18 -4.35 -2.35
CA HIS A 117 -1.07 -5.21 -2.80
C HIS A 117 0.05 -4.42 -3.47
N TRP A 118 1.19 -5.10 -3.64
CA TRP A 118 2.33 -4.65 -4.43
C TRP A 118 2.29 -5.23 -5.83
N GLU A 119 2.72 -4.45 -6.81
CA GLU A 119 2.92 -4.88 -8.18
C GLU A 119 4.28 -4.41 -8.71
N LEU A 120 4.97 -5.27 -9.46
CA LEU A 120 6.16 -4.90 -10.21
C LEU A 120 5.74 -4.48 -11.63
N GLN A 121 5.78 -3.18 -11.92
CA GLN A 121 5.36 -2.65 -13.22
C GLN A 121 6.46 -2.83 -14.29
N SER A 122 7.73 -2.64 -13.92
CA SER A 122 8.85 -2.84 -14.85
C SER A 122 10.13 -3.22 -14.12
N GLY A 123 11.11 -3.77 -14.86
CA GLY A 123 12.33 -4.28 -14.31
C GLY A 123 12.21 -5.72 -13.84
N SER A 124 13.10 -6.18 -12.96
CA SER A 124 13.09 -7.51 -12.36
C SER A 124 13.47 -7.47 -10.89
N GLY A 125 12.78 -8.26 -10.07
CA GLY A 125 12.96 -8.32 -8.63
C GLY A 125 11.89 -9.18 -7.97
N SER A 126 11.95 -9.31 -6.66
CA SER A 126 10.97 -10.10 -5.89
C SER A 126 10.60 -9.41 -4.59
N PHE A 127 9.30 -9.42 -4.28
CA PHE A 127 8.77 -9.04 -2.98
C PHE A 127 8.80 -10.24 -2.03
N GLY A 128 9.06 -10.01 -0.75
CA GLY A 128 8.88 -11.03 0.28
C GLY A 128 7.40 -11.36 0.50
N SER A 129 6.54 -10.33 0.39
CA SER A 129 5.07 -10.47 0.37
C SER A 129 4.49 -9.39 -0.53
N THR A 130 3.56 -9.76 -1.40
CA THR A 130 2.82 -8.80 -2.23
C THR A 130 1.55 -8.28 -1.55
N THR A 131 1.12 -8.89 -0.44
CA THR A 131 -0.13 -8.56 0.27
C THR A 131 0.08 -7.90 1.63
N SER A 132 1.32 -7.66 2.03
CA SER A 132 1.65 -6.92 3.26
C SER A 132 2.16 -5.53 2.92
N ALA A 133 1.64 -4.49 3.57
CA ALA A 133 2.08 -3.11 3.38
C ALA A 133 3.57 -2.92 3.69
N LEU A 134 4.07 -3.59 4.73
CA LEU A 134 5.49 -3.71 5.03
C LEU A 134 6.02 -5.02 4.47
N THR A 135 7.04 -4.94 3.63
CA THR A 135 7.63 -6.11 2.96
C THR A 135 9.12 -5.93 2.75
N THR A 136 9.78 -6.98 2.31
CA THR A 136 11.14 -6.92 1.77
C THR A 136 11.07 -6.85 0.24
N PHE A 137 12.09 -6.26 -0.39
CA PHE A 137 12.22 -6.25 -1.83
C PHE A 137 13.66 -6.47 -2.27
N THR A 138 13.89 -7.42 -3.17
CA THR A 138 15.20 -7.72 -3.74
C THR A 138 15.17 -7.40 -5.23
N PRO A 139 15.77 -6.27 -5.67
CA PRO A 139 15.85 -5.94 -7.08
C PRO A 139 16.96 -6.73 -7.79
N ASN A 140 16.73 -7.09 -9.05
CA ASN A 140 17.73 -7.66 -9.96
C ASN A 140 18.09 -6.72 -11.11
N SER A 141 17.42 -5.59 -11.23
CA SER A 141 17.64 -4.47 -12.14
C SER A 141 17.08 -3.19 -11.54
N ASP A 142 17.19 -2.06 -12.24
CA ASP A 142 16.33 -0.92 -11.97
C ASP A 142 14.87 -1.32 -12.12
N VAL A 143 14.02 -0.89 -11.20
CA VAL A 143 12.61 -1.32 -11.13
C VAL A 143 11.68 -0.15 -10.92
N TYR A 144 10.45 -0.34 -11.40
CA TYR A 144 9.31 0.53 -11.08
C TYR A 144 8.21 -0.31 -10.44
N ILE A 145 7.84 0.06 -9.22
CA ILE A 145 6.85 -0.67 -8.41
C ILE A 145 5.59 0.17 -8.19
N ILE A 146 4.47 -0.51 -7.96
CA ILE A 146 3.22 0.13 -7.58
C ILE A 146 2.75 -0.45 -6.25
N ALA A 147 2.43 0.43 -5.32
CA ALA A 147 1.65 0.10 -4.14
C ALA A 147 0.18 0.42 -4.42
N TYR A 148 -0.66 -0.59 -4.44
CA TYR A 148 -2.09 -0.40 -4.55
C TYR A 148 -2.71 -0.26 -3.16
N VAL A 149 -3.55 0.75 -3.02
CA VAL A 149 -4.41 0.97 -1.87
C VAL A 149 -5.85 0.96 -2.32
N LYS A 150 -6.77 0.74 -1.41
CA LYS A 150 -8.21 0.81 -1.66
C LYS A 150 -8.90 1.51 -0.51
N GLU A 151 -10.12 1.97 -0.73
CA GLU A 151 -10.89 2.61 0.33
C GLU A 151 -11.18 1.61 1.45
N ALA A 152 -10.81 1.96 2.68
CA ALA A 152 -11.04 1.13 3.85
C ALA A 152 -12.54 1.00 4.11
N TYR A 153 -13.00 -0.23 4.36
CA TYR A 153 -14.39 -0.47 4.68
C TYR A 153 -14.72 0.12 6.06
N SER A 154 -15.36 1.31 6.07
CA SER A 154 -15.80 1.94 7.31
C SER A 154 -17.07 1.27 7.83
N CYS A 155 -16.95 0.45 8.88
CA CYS A 155 -18.08 -0.23 9.47
C CYS A 155 -19.20 0.72 9.93
N SER A 156 -18.86 1.85 10.53
CA SER A 156 -19.87 2.81 11.01
C SER A 156 -20.58 3.54 9.87
N ASN A 157 -19.84 4.01 8.87
CA ASN A 157 -20.42 4.73 7.72
C ASN A 157 -21.28 3.80 6.87
N ASN A 158 -20.75 2.59 6.58
CA ASN A 158 -21.50 1.61 5.80
C ASN A 158 -22.73 1.07 6.55
N ALA A 159 -22.67 0.93 7.89
CA ALA A 159 -23.82 0.59 8.70
C ALA A 159 -24.92 1.68 8.60
N SER A 160 -24.53 2.94 8.68
CA SER A 160 -25.45 4.08 8.58
C SER A 160 -26.12 4.16 7.21
N ASP A 161 -25.37 4.01 6.13
CA ASP A 161 -25.91 3.99 4.77
C ASP A 161 -26.84 2.80 4.54
N LEU A 162 -26.41 1.60 4.94
CA LEU A 162 -27.19 0.39 4.79
C LEU A 162 -28.48 0.46 5.63
N GLN A 163 -28.42 0.99 6.84
CA GLN A 163 -29.61 1.22 7.68
C GLN A 163 -30.57 2.24 7.05
N ALA A 164 -30.06 3.31 6.44
CA ALA A 164 -30.89 4.27 5.72
C ALA A 164 -31.61 3.62 4.52
N ARG A 165 -30.90 2.78 3.77
CA ARG A 165 -31.47 2.00 2.65
C ARG A 165 -32.54 1.01 3.11
N ILE A 166 -32.31 0.32 4.23
CA ILE A 166 -33.27 -0.60 4.83
C ILE A 166 -34.50 0.18 5.30
N ASN A 167 -34.33 1.31 5.98
CA ASN A 167 -35.45 2.14 6.45
C ASN A 167 -36.29 2.67 5.27
N LYS A 168 -35.63 3.07 4.18
CA LYS A 168 -36.29 3.47 2.93
C LYS A 168 -37.11 2.30 2.36
N PHE A 169 -36.49 1.12 2.24
CA PHE A 169 -37.18 -0.09 1.78
C PHE A 169 -38.37 -0.42 2.67
N ASN A 170 -38.20 -0.49 4.00
CA ASN A 170 -39.25 -0.79 4.95
C ASN A 170 -40.40 0.24 4.89
N SER A 171 -40.11 1.52 4.66
CA SER A 171 -41.13 2.53 4.45
C SER A 171 -41.90 2.32 3.15
N MET A 172 -41.23 1.96 2.07
CA MET A 172 -41.86 1.70 0.76
C MET A 172 -42.85 0.51 0.87
N ILE A 173 -42.47 -0.59 1.53
CA ILE A 173 -43.35 -1.75 1.68
C ILE A 173 -44.54 -1.46 2.60
N LYS A 174 -44.43 -0.55 3.57
CA LYS A 174 -45.57 -0.10 4.39
C LYS A 174 -46.62 0.68 3.58
N TYR A 175 -46.17 1.48 2.62
CA TYR A 175 -47.09 2.21 1.72
C TYR A 175 -47.61 1.34 0.58
N ALA A 176 -47.03 0.19 0.33
CA ALA A 176 -47.55 -0.80 -0.61
C ALA A 176 -48.81 -1.52 -0.08
N PHE A 177 -49.13 -1.35 1.21
CA PHE A 177 -50.44 -1.74 1.76
C PHE A 177 -51.46 -0.73 1.30
N CYS A 178 -52.30 -1.16 0.41
CA CYS A 178 -53.43 -0.55 -0.17
C CYS A 178 -54.18 0.42 0.77
N ASP A 179 -53.81 1.66 0.79
CA ASP A 179 -54.69 2.71 1.21
C ASP A 179 -55.64 3.07 0.08
N ALA A 180 -56.86 3.45 0.39
CA ALA A 180 -57.96 3.59 -0.56
C ALA A 180 -57.63 4.59 -1.67
N GLY A 181 -56.97 4.14 -2.72
CA GLY A 181 -56.58 5.01 -3.84
C GLY A 181 -55.27 4.66 -4.50
N CYS A 182 -54.68 3.50 -4.21
CA CYS A 182 -53.44 2.97 -4.79
C CYS A 182 -52.94 3.64 -6.09
N SER A 183 -52.47 4.86 -6.03
CA SER A 183 -51.58 5.43 -7.02
C SER A 183 -50.15 5.22 -6.51
N ILE A 184 -49.67 3.98 -6.62
CA ILE A 184 -48.24 3.73 -6.44
C ILE A 184 -47.55 4.36 -7.65
N PRO A 185 -46.63 5.33 -7.47
CA PRO A 185 -45.87 5.86 -8.56
C PRO A 185 -45.18 4.69 -9.32
N LYS A 186 -45.14 4.76 -10.64
CA LYS A 186 -44.53 3.70 -11.48
C LYS A 186 -43.06 3.36 -11.11
N GLU A 187 -42.37 4.29 -10.50
CA GLU A 187 -41.02 4.11 -9.95
C GLU A 187 -40.96 3.21 -8.69
N HIS A 188 -42.09 2.93 -8.08
CA HIS A 188 -42.22 2.00 -6.94
C HIS A 188 -42.81 0.65 -7.34
N THR A 189 -42.89 0.33 -8.62
CA THR A 189 -43.35 -0.98 -9.11
C THR A 189 -42.28 -2.03 -8.83
N CYS A 190 -42.22 -2.46 -7.82
CA CYS A 190 -42.22 -3.67 -7.03
C CYS A 190 -41.44 -4.84 -7.58
N ASN A 191 -40.14 -4.75 -7.36
CA ASN A 191 -39.30 -5.90 -7.24
C ASN A 191 -39.00 -6.17 -5.74
N CYS A 192 -40.02 -6.11 -4.88
CA CYS A 192 -39.82 -6.22 -3.44
C CYS A 192 -38.93 -7.42 -3.07
N GLY A 193 -39.16 -8.58 -3.69
CA GLY A 193 -38.35 -9.76 -3.46
C GLY A 193 -36.89 -9.57 -3.86
N SER A 194 -36.64 -9.11 -5.08
CA SER A 194 -35.28 -8.92 -5.57
C SER A 194 -34.54 -7.75 -4.87
N ASP A 195 -35.25 -6.69 -4.50
CA ASP A 195 -34.67 -5.58 -3.75
C ASP A 195 -34.33 -5.99 -2.31
N ARG A 196 -35.21 -6.79 -1.70
CA ARG A 196 -34.94 -7.39 -0.40
C ARG A 196 -33.76 -8.34 -0.42
N GLU A 197 -33.67 -9.21 -1.40
CA GLU A 197 -32.55 -10.16 -1.57
C GLU A 197 -31.22 -9.42 -1.74
N ARG A 198 -31.22 -8.34 -2.51
CA ARG A 198 -30.03 -7.49 -2.66
C ARG A 198 -29.62 -6.86 -1.34
N LEU A 199 -30.55 -6.29 -0.60
CA LEU A 199 -30.30 -5.72 0.72
C LEU A 199 -29.81 -6.77 1.71
N LEU A 200 -30.39 -7.98 1.71
CA LEU A 200 -29.93 -9.08 2.57
C LEU A 200 -28.47 -9.45 2.29
N LYS A 201 -28.10 -9.56 1.01
CA LYS A 201 -26.73 -9.82 0.63
C LYS A 201 -25.77 -8.73 1.11
N ASP A 202 -26.18 -7.46 1.04
CA ASP A 202 -25.40 -6.34 1.54
C ASP A 202 -25.29 -6.39 3.07
N VAL A 203 -26.37 -6.74 3.78
CA VAL A 203 -26.41 -6.93 5.24
C VAL A 203 -25.49 -8.08 5.65
N ASP A 204 -25.56 -9.22 4.99
CA ASP A 204 -24.70 -10.37 5.29
C ASP A 204 -23.22 -10.04 5.06
N THR A 205 -22.92 -9.34 3.97
CA THR A 205 -21.56 -8.87 3.66
C THR A 205 -21.05 -7.90 4.73
N HIS A 206 -21.89 -6.92 5.12
CA HIS A 206 -21.54 -5.95 6.15
C HIS A 206 -21.34 -6.63 7.49
N ASN A 207 -22.28 -7.45 7.94
CA ASN A 207 -22.25 -8.11 9.24
C ASN A 207 -21.10 -9.11 9.38
N SER A 208 -20.64 -9.70 8.26
CA SER A 208 -19.46 -10.55 8.23
C SER A 208 -18.16 -9.76 8.42
N ARG A 209 -18.09 -8.55 7.87
CA ARG A 209 -16.91 -7.67 7.99
C ARG A 209 -16.91 -6.87 9.30
N CYS A 210 -18.06 -6.58 9.85
CA CYS A 210 -18.28 -5.67 10.98
C CYS A 210 -19.13 -6.30 12.07
N PRO A 211 -18.62 -7.32 12.79
CA PRO A 211 -19.40 -8.03 13.81
C PRO A 211 -19.88 -7.13 14.96
N ASP A 212 -19.14 -6.06 15.26
CA ASP A 212 -19.47 -5.11 16.33
C ASP A 212 -20.42 -3.98 15.87
N ASN A 213 -20.62 -3.81 14.56
CA ASN A 213 -21.47 -2.78 13.96
C ASN A 213 -22.56 -3.40 13.08
N ARG A 214 -23.21 -4.45 13.57
CA ARG A 214 -24.18 -5.21 12.79
C ARG A 214 -25.44 -4.39 12.49
N VAL A 215 -25.95 -4.59 11.28
CA VAL A 215 -27.19 -4.00 10.80
C VAL A 215 -28.26 -5.09 10.77
N GLY A 216 -29.50 -4.73 11.11
CA GLY A 216 -30.65 -5.64 11.07
C GLY A 216 -31.10 -5.94 9.65
N ASN A 217 -31.86 -7.02 9.49
CA ASN A 217 -32.39 -7.40 8.19
C ASN A 217 -33.57 -6.48 7.77
N PRO A 218 -33.76 -6.25 6.46
CA PRO A 218 -34.97 -5.59 5.95
C PRO A 218 -36.22 -6.40 6.26
N GLU A 219 -37.34 -5.72 6.46
CA GLU A 219 -38.62 -6.35 6.71
C GLU A 219 -39.02 -7.31 5.59
N LEU A 220 -39.85 -8.28 5.88
CA LEU A 220 -40.37 -9.20 4.88
C LEU A 220 -41.30 -8.46 3.92
N CYS A 221 -41.22 -8.82 2.66
CA CYS A 221 -42.19 -8.37 1.68
C CYS A 221 -43.58 -8.84 2.10
N PRO A 222 -44.61 -8.01 1.95
CA PRO A 222 -46.01 -8.41 2.24
C PRO A 222 -46.37 -9.62 1.40
N GLN A 223 -47.01 -10.60 2.03
CA GLN A 223 -47.49 -11.78 1.30
C GLN A 223 -48.71 -11.43 0.45
N VAL A 224 -48.73 -11.96 -0.77
CA VAL A 224 -49.91 -11.89 -1.65
C VAL A 224 -51.10 -12.53 -0.93
N GLY A 225 -52.13 -11.74 -0.63
CA GLY A 225 -53.33 -12.25 0.06
C GLY A 225 -53.79 -11.39 1.24
N LEU A 226 -53.00 -10.44 1.70
CA LEU A 226 -53.38 -9.51 2.76
C LEU A 226 -54.31 -8.37 2.29
N CYS A 227 -54.39 -8.16 0.97
CA CYS A 227 -55.38 -7.24 0.39
C CYS A 227 -56.65 -8.02 0.02
N LYS A 228 -57.81 -7.62 0.54
CA LYS A 228 -59.08 -8.27 0.23
C LYS A 228 -59.42 -8.17 -1.26
N PRO A 229 -59.92 -9.26 -1.89
CA PRO A 229 -60.40 -9.20 -3.26
C PRO A 229 -61.53 -8.18 -3.39
N GLY A 230 -61.45 -7.28 -4.32
CA GLY A 230 -62.55 -6.41 -4.71
C GLY A 230 -62.26 -4.93 -4.85
N GLY A 231 -61.10 -4.44 -4.41
CA GLY A 231 -60.89 -2.99 -4.47
C GLY A 231 -59.65 -2.54 -5.24
N LEU A 232 -58.65 -3.39 -5.45
CA LEU A 232 -57.34 -2.81 -5.65
C LEU A 232 -56.36 -3.72 -6.42
N GLY A 233 -56.83 -4.29 -7.52
CA GLY A 233 -56.03 -5.19 -8.36
C GLY A 233 -54.66 -4.65 -8.83
N ALA A 234 -54.51 -3.34 -8.87
CA ALA A 234 -53.26 -2.72 -9.23
C ALA A 234 -52.18 -2.83 -8.13
N CYS A 235 -52.54 -2.99 -6.86
CA CYS A 235 -51.60 -3.14 -5.76
C CYS A 235 -50.98 -4.52 -5.68
N TYR A 236 -51.61 -5.51 -6.29
CA TYR A 236 -51.12 -6.88 -6.31
C TYR A 236 -49.90 -7.10 -7.25
N SER A 237 -49.82 -6.30 -8.31
CA SER A 237 -48.70 -6.41 -9.23
C SER A 237 -47.37 -5.97 -8.62
N CYS A 238 -47.45 -5.23 -7.53
CA CYS A 238 -46.29 -4.75 -6.78
C CYS A 238 -45.74 -5.74 -5.75
N LEU A 239 -46.45 -6.80 -5.49
CA LEU A 239 -46.16 -7.77 -4.42
C LEU A 239 -45.79 -9.16 -4.96
N LYS A 240 -45.56 -9.29 -6.28
CA LYS A 240 -45.12 -10.53 -6.92
C LYS A 240 -43.62 -10.64 -7.04
#